data_9a1b5c606f45e029d625ac5e901a04cc
#
_entry.id   9a1b5c606f45e029d625ac5e901a04cc
#
_cell.length_a   1.000
_cell.length_b   1.000
_cell.length_c   1.000
_cell.angle_alpha   90.00
_cell.angle_beta   90.00
_cell.angle_gamma   90.00
#
_symmetry.space_group_name_H-M   'P 1'
#
loop_
_entity.id
_entity.type
_entity.pdbx_description
1 polymer ?
#
loop_
_entity_poly.entity_id
_entity_poly.type
_entity_poly.pdbx_seq_one_letter_code
_entity_poly.pdbx_strand_id
1 'polypeptide(L)'
;EDQGWGVAKYLLEFERAVAHSAGLKAALAEVVRHARSLTDDSGGPLLETPGIRRRISILAGQITAIEASEDVVMAQVARGRNPGPAASMLKIQGTETAQQVQQLAVELSGDYAAVSQFAARQPGSNEAAIGPDIALTAVPRYFNGRAASIYGGSNEIQRNIIAKMVLGL
;
A
#
# COMPACT_ATOMS: atom_id res chain seq x y z
N GLU A 1 -3.82 15.36 -34.70
CA GLU A 1 -5.12 14.73 -34.45
C GLU A 1 -4.91 13.21 -34.32
N ASP A 2 -5.70 12.53 -33.52
CA ASP A 2 -5.74 11.06 -33.31
C ASP A 2 -4.57 10.43 -32.53
N GLN A 3 -3.72 11.20 -31.85
CA GLN A 3 -2.63 10.69 -31.02
C GLN A 3 -2.94 10.63 -29.53
N GLY A 4 -4.17 10.92 -29.11
CA GLY A 4 -4.56 11.01 -27.70
C GLY A 4 -4.24 9.76 -26.89
N TRP A 5 -4.40 8.56 -27.48
CA TRP A 5 -4.05 7.31 -26.81
C TRP A 5 -2.52 7.15 -26.59
N GLY A 6 -1.71 7.65 -27.52
CA GLY A 6 -0.25 7.67 -27.37
C GLY A 6 0.18 8.56 -26.20
N VAL A 7 -0.40 9.75 -26.09
CA VAL A 7 -0.16 10.70 -24.99
C VAL A 7 -0.63 10.11 -23.66
N ALA A 8 -1.81 9.50 -23.61
CA ALA A 8 -2.33 8.85 -22.39
C ALA A 8 -1.41 7.71 -21.93
N LYS A 9 -0.92 6.86 -22.83
CA LYS A 9 0.04 5.80 -22.48
C LYS A 9 1.35 6.37 -21.92
N TYR A 10 1.87 7.40 -22.55
CA TYR A 10 3.09 8.08 -22.07
C TYR A 10 2.91 8.65 -20.66
N LEU A 11 1.80 9.34 -20.39
CA LEU A 11 1.48 9.85 -19.04
C LEU A 11 1.40 8.71 -18.01
N LEU A 12 0.70 7.63 -18.34
CA LEU A 12 0.56 6.45 -17.47
C LEU A 12 1.90 5.76 -17.13
N GLU A 13 2.90 5.83 -17.99
CA GLU A 13 4.23 5.28 -17.71
C GLU A 13 4.92 6.02 -16.56
N PHE A 14 4.79 7.35 -16.52
CA PHE A 14 5.34 8.17 -15.43
C PHE A 14 4.48 8.08 -14.17
N GLU A 15 3.17 8.08 -14.30
CA GLU A 15 2.25 7.97 -13.17
C GLU A 15 2.43 6.64 -12.39
N ARG A 16 2.75 5.54 -13.08
CA ARG A 16 3.05 4.24 -12.47
C ARG A 16 4.39 4.20 -11.76
N ALA A 17 5.32 5.10 -12.10
CA ALA A 17 6.63 5.23 -11.46
C ALA A 17 6.60 6.10 -10.19
N VAL A 18 5.41 6.50 -9.72
CA VAL A 18 5.27 7.29 -8.49
C VAL A 18 5.81 6.51 -7.29
N ALA A 19 6.55 7.21 -6.42
CA ALA A 19 7.14 6.64 -5.22
C ALA A 19 6.05 6.11 -4.26
N HIS A 20 6.04 4.80 -4.03
CA HIS A 20 5.15 4.13 -3.10
C HIS A 20 5.76 4.03 -1.69
N SER A 21 7.10 3.92 -1.61
CA SER A 21 7.84 3.58 -0.39
C SER A 21 7.59 4.54 0.76
N ALA A 22 7.55 5.85 0.51
CA ALA A 22 7.32 6.85 1.55
C ALA A 22 5.95 6.68 2.24
N GLY A 23 4.89 6.51 1.45
CA GLY A 23 3.54 6.25 1.97
C GLY A 23 3.43 4.91 2.69
N LEU A 24 4.09 3.87 2.18
CA LEU A 24 4.13 2.55 2.78
C LEU A 24 4.89 2.55 4.12
N LYS A 25 6.02 3.27 4.21
CA LYS A 25 6.76 3.47 5.47
C LYS A 25 5.89 4.15 6.53
N ALA A 26 5.20 5.22 6.16
CA ALA A 26 4.31 5.93 7.08
C ALA A 26 3.17 5.02 7.56
N ALA A 27 2.53 4.28 6.65
CA ALA A 27 1.46 3.36 6.98
C ALA A 27 1.94 2.20 7.89
N LEU A 28 3.11 1.62 7.61
CA LEU A 28 3.69 0.57 8.45
C LEU A 28 4.09 1.11 9.83
N ALA A 29 4.64 2.32 9.91
CA ALA A 29 4.97 2.97 11.18
C ALA A 29 3.72 3.19 12.04
N GLU A 30 2.58 3.57 11.44
CA GLU A 30 1.29 3.66 12.13
C GLU A 30 0.86 2.29 12.70
N VAL A 31 0.95 1.23 11.90
CA VAL A 31 0.66 -0.15 12.33
C VAL A 31 1.55 -0.57 13.49
N VAL A 32 2.85 -0.31 13.42
CA VAL A 32 3.82 -0.63 14.50
C VAL A 32 3.49 0.13 15.78
N ARG A 33 3.14 1.41 15.66
CA ARG A 33 2.73 2.24 16.82
C ARG A 33 1.52 1.63 17.52
N HIS A 34 0.50 1.23 16.77
CA HIS A 34 -0.70 0.60 17.33
C HIS A 34 -0.39 -0.78 17.90
N ALA A 35 0.42 -1.61 17.23
CA ALA A 35 0.81 -2.92 17.76
C ALA A 35 1.58 -2.83 19.09
N ARG A 36 2.26 -1.71 19.36
CA ARG A 36 2.91 -1.44 20.65
C ARG A 36 1.95 -1.04 21.75
N SER A 37 0.87 -0.32 21.42
CA SER A 37 -0.09 0.20 22.38
C SER A 37 -1.24 -0.76 22.68
N LEU A 38 -1.50 -1.72 21.81
CA LEU A 38 -2.53 -2.73 21.98
C LEU A 38 -1.95 -3.95 22.69
N THR A 39 -2.76 -4.61 23.51
CA THR A 39 -2.37 -5.80 24.27
C THR A 39 -3.06 -7.06 23.76
N ASP A 40 -2.40 -8.19 23.89
CA ASP A 40 -2.99 -9.52 23.69
C ASP A 40 -3.73 -10.00 24.96
N ASP A 41 -4.29 -11.20 24.90
CA ASP A 41 -5.02 -11.83 26.01
C ASP A 41 -4.16 -12.07 27.26
N SER A 42 -2.83 -12.09 27.12
CA SER A 42 -1.88 -12.21 28.23
C SER A 42 -1.52 -10.87 28.86
N GLY A 43 -1.98 -9.76 28.27
CA GLY A 43 -1.66 -8.38 28.68
C GLY A 43 -0.34 -7.86 28.13
N GLY A 44 0.35 -8.61 27.26
CA GLY A 44 1.56 -8.18 26.58
C GLY A 44 1.25 -7.36 25.31
N PRO A 45 2.18 -6.49 24.83
CA PRO A 45 1.99 -5.75 23.60
C PRO A 45 1.79 -6.69 22.41
N LEU A 46 0.83 -6.41 21.53
CA LEU A 46 0.61 -7.18 20.30
C LEU A 46 1.88 -7.25 19.42
N LEU A 47 2.74 -6.24 19.48
CA LEU A 47 4.00 -6.24 18.77
C LEU A 47 4.92 -7.42 19.20
N GLU A 48 4.81 -7.91 20.42
CA GLU A 48 5.60 -9.06 20.92
C GLU A 48 5.06 -10.40 20.44
N THR A 49 3.85 -10.45 19.92
CA THR A 49 3.26 -11.65 19.31
C THR A 49 4.09 -12.08 18.10
N PRO A 50 4.64 -13.32 18.08
CA PRO A 50 5.57 -13.75 17.02
C PRO A 50 5.00 -13.62 15.59
N GLY A 51 3.70 -13.88 15.41
CA GLY A 51 3.01 -13.76 14.13
C GLY A 51 2.97 -12.32 13.61
N ILE A 52 2.67 -11.37 14.48
CA ILE A 52 2.62 -9.93 14.15
C ILE A 52 4.03 -9.40 13.87
N ARG A 53 5.00 -9.69 14.72
CA ARG A 53 6.41 -9.31 14.51
C ARG A 53 6.95 -9.80 13.17
N ARG A 54 6.72 -11.08 12.87
CA ARG A 54 7.14 -11.68 11.58
C ARG A 54 6.55 -10.93 10.40
N ARG A 55 5.25 -10.63 10.42
CA ARG A 55 4.57 -9.92 9.32
C ARG A 55 5.09 -8.51 9.16
N ILE A 56 5.28 -7.78 10.26
CA ILE A 56 5.88 -6.44 10.24
C ILE A 56 7.28 -6.49 9.62
N SER A 57 8.12 -7.46 10.01
CA SER A 57 9.47 -7.61 9.46
C SER A 57 9.46 -7.92 7.96
N ILE A 58 8.56 -8.78 7.49
CA ILE A 58 8.39 -9.07 6.06
C ILE A 58 8.00 -7.81 5.30
N LEU A 59 6.98 -7.07 5.78
CA LEU A 59 6.52 -5.83 5.16
C LEU A 59 7.62 -4.76 5.12
N ALA A 60 8.39 -4.63 6.20
CA ALA A 60 9.54 -3.71 6.23
C ALA A 60 10.58 -4.07 5.16
N GLY A 61 10.91 -5.35 5.01
CA GLY A 61 11.82 -5.83 3.96
C GLY A 61 11.30 -5.56 2.55
N GLN A 62 9.99 -5.81 2.30
CA GLN A 62 9.36 -5.51 1.01
C GLN A 62 9.40 -4.00 0.70
N ILE A 63 9.10 -3.15 1.67
CA ILE A 63 9.14 -1.69 1.51
C ILE A 63 10.55 -1.20 1.21
N THR A 64 11.57 -1.75 1.87
CA THR A 64 12.98 -1.44 1.59
C THR A 64 13.38 -1.84 0.17
N ALA A 65 12.93 -3.00 -0.31
CA ALA A 65 13.19 -3.45 -1.67
C ALA A 65 12.48 -2.57 -2.72
N ILE A 66 11.25 -2.12 -2.43
CA ILE A 66 10.51 -1.17 -3.27
C ILE A 66 11.28 0.15 -3.35
N GLU A 67 11.71 0.71 -2.23
CA GLU A 67 12.48 1.96 -2.17
C GLU A 67 13.76 1.87 -3.01
N ALA A 68 14.56 0.81 -2.83
CA ALA A 68 15.76 0.63 -3.62
C ALA A 68 15.46 0.54 -5.14
N SER A 69 14.34 -0.08 -5.50
CA SER A 69 13.89 -0.16 -6.90
C SER A 69 13.43 1.20 -7.43
N GLU A 70 12.75 1.99 -6.61
CA GLU A 70 12.35 3.37 -6.93
C GLU A 70 13.58 4.26 -7.19
N ASP A 71 14.60 4.18 -6.35
CA ASP A 71 15.84 4.93 -6.51
C ASP A 71 16.52 4.62 -7.85
N VAL A 72 16.56 3.35 -8.24
CA VAL A 72 17.13 2.93 -9.55
C VAL A 72 16.31 3.49 -10.71
N VAL A 73 14.98 3.40 -10.62
CA VAL A 73 14.08 3.94 -11.67
C VAL A 73 14.20 5.45 -11.76
N MET A 74 14.21 6.16 -10.64
CA MET A 74 14.34 7.61 -10.61
C MET A 74 15.70 8.08 -11.15
N ALA A 75 16.78 7.36 -10.86
CA ALA A 75 18.09 7.63 -11.45
C ALA A 75 18.11 7.43 -12.97
N GLN A 76 17.33 6.50 -13.52
CA GLN A 76 17.17 6.31 -14.98
C GLN A 76 16.36 7.45 -15.60
N VAL A 77 15.25 7.83 -14.98
CA VAL A 77 14.40 8.94 -15.43
C VAL A 77 15.18 10.26 -15.42
N ALA A 78 15.98 10.53 -14.39
CA ALA A 78 16.84 11.71 -14.31
C ALA A 78 17.87 11.79 -15.45
N ARG A 79 18.23 10.65 -16.07
CA ARG A 79 19.09 10.56 -17.24
C ARG A 79 18.32 10.60 -18.57
N GLY A 80 17.03 10.95 -18.54
CA GLY A 80 16.16 11.02 -19.72
C GLY A 80 15.73 9.64 -20.27
N ARG A 81 15.88 8.56 -19.47
CA ARG A 81 15.41 7.23 -19.88
C ARG A 81 13.97 7.01 -19.45
N ASN A 82 13.21 6.28 -20.26
CA ASN A 82 11.87 5.86 -19.89
C ASN A 82 11.95 4.79 -18.79
N PRO A 83 11.09 4.84 -17.72
CA PRO A 83 11.04 3.82 -16.68
C PRO A 83 10.68 2.42 -17.21
N GLY A 84 9.97 2.32 -18.33
CA GLY A 84 9.66 1.07 -19.00
C GLY A 84 8.91 0.06 -18.12
N PRO A 85 9.25 -1.25 -18.22
CA PRO A 85 8.57 -2.31 -17.45
C PRO A 85 8.80 -2.21 -15.93
N ALA A 86 9.85 -1.50 -15.48
CA ALA A 86 10.10 -1.28 -14.06
C ALA A 86 8.98 -0.48 -13.37
N ALA A 87 8.36 0.48 -14.07
CA ALA A 87 7.18 1.18 -13.56
C ALA A 87 6.01 0.22 -13.28
N SER A 88 5.79 -0.75 -14.17
CA SER A 88 4.76 -1.78 -13.97
C SER A 88 5.07 -2.69 -12.78
N MET A 89 6.34 -3.05 -12.57
CA MET A 89 6.78 -3.82 -11.40
C MET A 89 6.55 -3.05 -10.10
N LEU A 90 6.95 -1.78 -10.04
CA LEU A 90 6.75 -0.92 -8.87
C LEU A 90 5.27 -0.75 -8.54
N LYS A 91 4.41 -0.56 -9.54
CA LYS A 91 2.96 -0.47 -9.34
C LYS A 91 2.39 -1.75 -8.74
N ILE A 92 2.77 -2.92 -9.20
CA ILE A 92 2.32 -4.20 -8.65
C ILE A 92 2.77 -4.32 -7.18
N GLN A 93 4.07 -4.21 -6.94
CA GLN A 93 4.65 -4.37 -5.61
C GLN A 93 4.11 -3.34 -4.62
N GLY A 94 4.03 -2.07 -5.02
CA GLY A 94 3.51 -0.99 -4.18
C GLY A 94 2.07 -1.22 -3.77
N THR A 95 1.19 -1.56 -4.71
CA THR A 95 -0.24 -1.78 -4.42
C THR A 95 -0.48 -3.05 -3.60
N GLU A 96 0.21 -4.15 -3.89
CA GLU A 96 0.07 -5.41 -3.14
C GLU A 96 0.62 -5.26 -1.71
N THR A 97 1.75 -4.58 -1.52
CA THR A 97 2.30 -4.30 -0.19
C THR A 97 1.38 -3.36 0.61
N ALA A 98 0.82 -2.33 -0.02
CA ALA A 98 -0.16 -1.45 0.63
C ALA A 98 -1.38 -2.23 1.14
N GLN A 99 -1.90 -3.14 0.33
CA GLN A 99 -3.02 -3.99 0.71
C GLN A 99 -2.69 -4.92 1.89
N GLN A 100 -1.45 -5.43 1.97
CA GLN A 100 -0.99 -6.25 3.09
C GLN A 100 -0.84 -5.43 4.39
N VAL A 101 -0.33 -4.21 4.30
CA VAL A 101 -0.27 -3.27 5.45
C VAL A 101 -1.66 -2.95 5.97
N GLN A 102 -2.60 -2.64 5.06
CA GLN A 102 -4.00 -2.37 5.41
C GLN A 102 -4.69 -3.58 6.04
N GLN A 103 -4.42 -4.78 5.54
CA GLN A 103 -4.94 -6.02 6.11
C GLN A 103 -4.43 -6.22 7.53
N LEU A 104 -3.15 -6.00 7.79
CA LEU A 104 -2.59 -6.08 9.13
C LEU A 104 -3.23 -5.05 10.09
N ALA A 105 -3.50 -3.83 9.60
CA ALA A 105 -4.22 -2.82 10.38
C ALA A 105 -5.63 -3.26 10.79
N VAL A 106 -6.37 -3.92 9.88
CA VAL A 106 -7.70 -4.49 10.18
C VAL A 106 -7.59 -5.59 11.24
N GLU A 107 -6.62 -6.48 11.13
CA GLU A 107 -6.41 -7.56 12.10
C GLU A 107 -6.04 -7.02 13.50
N LEU A 108 -5.22 -5.96 13.58
CA LEU A 108 -4.93 -5.31 14.85
C LEU A 108 -6.15 -4.63 15.48
N SER A 109 -7.16 -4.31 14.68
CA SER A 109 -8.42 -3.75 15.19
C SER A 109 -9.28 -4.80 15.92
N GLY A 110 -8.99 -6.09 15.77
CA GLY A 110 -9.77 -7.18 16.37
C GLY A 110 -11.26 -7.08 16.05
N ASP A 111 -12.11 -7.40 17.01
CA ASP A 111 -13.58 -7.35 16.86
C ASP A 111 -14.13 -5.95 16.53
N TYR A 112 -13.40 -4.91 16.89
CA TYR A 112 -13.79 -3.53 16.55
C TYR A 112 -13.78 -3.25 15.04
N ALA A 113 -13.12 -4.08 14.24
CA ALA A 113 -13.17 -4.01 12.77
C ALA A 113 -14.59 -4.26 12.23
N ALA A 114 -15.44 -4.97 12.95
CA ALA A 114 -16.83 -5.23 12.55
C ALA A 114 -17.78 -4.03 12.83
N VAL A 115 -17.34 -3.03 13.60
CA VAL A 115 -18.19 -1.92 14.01
C VAL A 115 -18.18 -0.83 12.93
N SER A 116 -19.36 -0.46 12.44
CA SER A 116 -19.51 0.68 11.53
C SER A 116 -19.42 1.99 12.32
N GLN A 117 -18.40 2.80 12.04
CA GLN A 117 -18.13 4.06 12.74
C GLN A 117 -18.22 5.25 11.78
N PHE A 118 -19.20 5.24 10.88
CA PHE A 118 -19.35 6.27 9.85
C PHE A 118 -19.54 7.67 10.46
N ALA A 119 -20.37 7.81 11.47
CA ALA A 119 -20.66 9.09 12.11
C ALA A 119 -19.44 9.67 12.85
N ALA A 120 -18.70 8.84 13.60
CA ALA A 120 -17.47 9.27 14.28
C ALA A 120 -16.36 9.75 13.33
N ARG A 121 -16.40 9.34 12.05
CA ARG A 121 -15.44 9.75 11.01
C ARG A 121 -15.80 11.03 10.28
N GLN A 122 -17.00 11.58 10.51
CA GLN A 122 -17.40 12.82 9.83
C GLN A 122 -16.58 14.01 10.36
N PRO A 123 -16.11 14.90 9.49
CA PRO A 123 -15.46 16.13 9.91
C PRO A 123 -16.36 16.92 10.89
N GLY A 124 -15.81 17.29 12.05
CA GLY A 124 -16.55 18.02 13.09
C GLY A 124 -17.48 17.16 13.94
N SER A 125 -17.44 15.82 13.80
CA SER A 125 -18.19 14.93 14.67
C SER A 125 -17.70 15.00 16.12
N ASN A 126 -18.64 15.00 17.08
CA ASN A 126 -18.39 14.85 18.51
C ASN A 126 -18.64 13.42 19.01
N GLU A 127 -18.95 12.48 18.10
CA GLU A 127 -19.12 11.08 18.47
C GLU A 127 -17.77 10.45 18.84
N ALA A 128 -17.71 9.80 20.00
CA ALA A 128 -16.53 9.08 20.44
C ALA A 128 -16.30 7.83 19.55
N ALA A 129 -15.05 7.57 19.19
CA ALA A 129 -14.67 6.33 18.53
C ALA A 129 -14.90 5.13 19.49
N ILE A 130 -15.32 4.01 18.91
CA ILE A 130 -15.49 2.74 19.62
C ILE A 130 -14.23 1.91 19.39
N GLY A 131 -13.59 1.47 20.48
CA GLY A 131 -12.37 0.66 20.43
C GLY A 131 -11.10 1.49 20.20
N PRO A 132 -10.01 0.85 19.77
CA PRO A 132 -8.74 1.52 19.56
C PRO A 132 -8.77 2.44 18.32
N ASP A 133 -7.99 3.51 18.34
CA ASP A 133 -7.94 4.53 17.27
C ASP A 133 -7.77 3.94 15.85
N ILE A 134 -6.98 2.87 15.73
CA ILE A 134 -6.77 2.20 14.44
C ILE A 134 -8.07 1.66 13.85
N ALA A 135 -9.01 1.19 14.68
CA ALA A 135 -10.28 0.63 14.22
C ALA A 135 -11.16 1.66 13.48
N LEU A 136 -11.02 2.95 13.83
CA LEU A 136 -11.79 4.00 13.19
C LEU A 136 -11.53 4.11 11.67
N THR A 137 -10.31 3.85 11.22
CA THR A 137 -9.89 4.08 9.83
C THR A 137 -9.42 2.82 9.10
N ALA A 138 -9.06 1.75 9.80
CA ALA A 138 -8.47 0.56 9.19
C ALA A 138 -9.39 -0.09 8.13
N VAL A 139 -10.65 -0.34 8.49
CA VAL A 139 -11.61 -1.01 7.61
C VAL A 139 -11.97 -0.18 6.37
N PRO A 140 -12.30 1.12 6.48
CA PRO A 140 -12.51 1.96 5.31
C PRO A 140 -11.31 2.05 4.39
N ARG A 141 -10.10 2.18 4.94
CA ARG A 141 -8.85 2.18 4.14
C ARG A 141 -8.63 0.83 3.44
N TYR A 142 -8.90 -0.27 4.14
CA TYR A 142 -8.82 -1.61 3.57
C TYR A 142 -9.73 -1.79 2.36
N PHE A 143 -11.01 -1.44 2.47
CA PHE A 143 -11.96 -1.56 1.35
C PHE A 143 -11.61 -0.63 0.20
N ASN A 144 -11.32 0.63 0.47
CA ASN A 144 -10.91 1.59 -0.56
C ASN A 144 -9.62 1.15 -1.26
N GLY A 145 -8.67 0.60 -0.52
CA GLY A 145 -7.38 0.14 -1.03
C GLY A 145 -7.47 -1.06 -1.99
N ARG A 146 -8.61 -1.79 -2.04
CA ARG A 146 -8.80 -2.88 -3.02
C ARG A 146 -8.79 -2.36 -4.46
N ALA A 147 -9.26 -1.14 -4.68
CA ALA A 147 -9.25 -0.51 -6.00
C ALA A 147 -7.83 -0.21 -6.52
N ALA A 148 -6.82 -0.12 -5.64
CA ALA A 148 -5.45 0.21 -6.03
C ALA A 148 -4.82 -0.81 -7.00
N SER A 149 -5.20 -2.08 -6.93
CA SER A 149 -4.75 -3.10 -7.88
C SER A 149 -5.51 -3.08 -9.22
N ILE A 150 -6.51 -2.20 -9.38
CA ILE A 150 -7.39 -2.13 -10.55
C ILE A 150 -7.13 -0.84 -11.34
N TYR A 151 -7.22 0.32 -10.70
CA TYR A 151 -7.04 1.60 -11.39
C TYR A 151 -5.58 1.84 -11.82
N GLY A 152 -5.37 2.74 -12.78
CA GLY A 152 -4.05 2.97 -13.38
C GLY A 152 -3.56 1.79 -14.24
N GLY A 153 -4.48 0.91 -14.65
CA GLY A 153 -4.22 -0.38 -15.29
C GLY A 153 -4.04 -1.50 -14.27
N SER A 154 -4.87 -2.54 -14.36
CA SER A 154 -4.88 -3.61 -13.36
C SER A 154 -3.51 -4.32 -13.23
N ASN A 155 -3.28 -4.96 -12.09
CA ASN A 155 -2.02 -5.68 -11.85
C ASN A 155 -1.80 -6.80 -12.87
N GLU A 156 -2.87 -7.39 -13.44
CA GLU A 156 -2.81 -8.35 -14.54
C GLU A 156 -2.30 -7.71 -15.82
N ILE A 157 -2.80 -6.51 -16.15
CA ILE A 157 -2.30 -5.73 -17.31
C ILE A 157 -0.84 -5.35 -17.11
N GLN A 158 -0.42 -5.00 -15.89
CA GLN A 158 0.98 -4.70 -15.61
C GLN A 158 1.88 -5.94 -15.82
N ARG A 159 1.42 -7.13 -15.40
CA ARG A 159 2.13 -8.39 -15.66
C ARG A 159 2.23 -8.69 -17.16
N ASN A 160 1.17 -8.45 -17.92
CA ASN A 160 1.20 -8.60 -19.40
C ASN A 160 2.18 -7.62 -20.04
N ILE A 161 2.28 -6.38 -19.56
CA ILE A 161 3.26 -5.41 -20.06
C ILE A 161 4.68 -5.91 -19.81
N ILE A 162 4.97 -6.40 -18.60
CA ILE A 162 6.27 -6.96 -18.25
C ILE A 162 6.58 -8.17 -19.15
N ALA A 163 5.64 -9.11 -19.31
CA ALA A 163 5.81 -10.29 -20.15
C ALA A 163 6.16 -9.93 -21.59
N LYS A 164 5.44 -8.98 -22.19
CA LYS A 164 5.71 -8.51 -23.55
C LYS A 164 7.05 -7.79 -23.69
N MET A 165 7.38 -6.88 -22.78
CA MET A 165 8.55 -6.01 -22.90
C MET A 165 9.85 -6.69 -22.48
N VAL A 166 9.80 -7.65 -21.54
CA VAL A 166 11.00 -8.31 -20.99
C VAL A 166 11.20 -9.70 -21.56
N LEU A 167 10.12 -10.47 -21.73
CA LEU A 167 10.18 -11.87 -22.17
C LEU A 167 9.88 -12.04 -23.67
N GLY A 168 9.31 -11.03 -24.33
CA GLY A 168 8.94 -11.10 -25.75
C GLY A 168 7.73 -12.01 -26.03
N LEU A 169 6.87 -12.24 -25.02
CA LEU A 169 5.68 -13.09 -25.11
C LEU A 169 4.45 -12.34 -25.63
#